data_bac0c03efafa4c37962ecca2f51e5aad
#
_entry.id   bac0c03efafa4c37962ecca2f51e5aad
#
_cell.length_a   1.000
_cell.length_b   1.000
_cell.length_c   1.000
_cell.angle_alpha   90.00
_cell.angle_beta   90.00
_cell.angle_gamma   90.00
#
_symmetry.space_group_name_H-M   'P 1'
#
loop_
_entity.id
_entity.type
_entity.pdbx_description
1 polymer ?
#
loop_
_entity_poly.entity_id
_entity_poly.type
_entity_poly.pdbx_seq_one_letter_code
_entity_poly.pdbx_strand_id
1 'polypeptide(L)'
;MKKFLSLLLVLCLMVPAFALAESAPALKIGQVLCSPNGEQSFAVVTVVLEGDVIVAAYIDEFQFMAAEGNIAVPSSEGQFGQNYPEGQVLGSKRVNNETYSAMMTAYAGSTVSIADNYDAIQAYVIGKTVADLEAELAAKTAEEMVDAVSGATLVATPGYLQGIIDAAKAAK
;
A
#
# COMPACT_ATOMS: atom_id res chain seq x y z
N MET A 1 17.65 61.24 20.57
CA MET A 1 17.48 59.91 21.17
C MET A 1 16.26 59.10 20.64
N LYS A 2 15.06 59.74 20.44
CA LYS A 2 13.84 59.02 19.96
C LYS A 2 13.98 58.43 18.52
N LYS A 3 14.75 59.03 17.62
CA LYS A 3 14.93 58.56 16.22
C LYS A 3 15.85 57.34 16.12
N PHE A 4 16.82 57.19 17.03
CA PHE A 4 17.73 56.01 17.04
C PHE A 4 17.03 54.77 17.61
N LEU A 5 16.09 54.93 18.53
CA LEU A 5 15.30 53.82 19.11
C LEU A 5 14.35 53.21 18.08
N SER A 6 13.79 54.03 17.18
CA SER A 6 12.90 53.58 16.11
C SER A 6 13.63 52.81 15.03
N LEU A 7 14.89 53.17 14.73
CA LEU A 7 15.72 52.46 13.74
C LEU A 7 16.18 51.09 14.27
N LEU A 8 16.49 51.00 15.54
CA LEU A 8 16.86 49.72 16.19
C LEU A 8 15.70 48.72 16.26
N LEU A 9 14.47 49.21 16.47
CA LEU A 9 13.26 48.42 16.50
C LEU A 9 12.91 47.81 15.12
N VAL A 10 13.12 48.57 14.05
CA VAL A 10 12.89 48.11 12.66
C VAL A 10 13.94 47.09 12.24
N LEU A 11 15.19 47.23 12.70
CA LEU A 11 16.26 46.25 12.38
C LEU A 11 16.05 44.91 13.10
N CYS A 12 15.49 44.90 14.30
CA CYS A 12 15.14 43.66 15.01
C CYS A 12 13.95 42.89 14.42
N LEU A 13 13.09 43.53 13.61
CA LEU A 13 11.96 42.89 12.94
C LEU A 13 12.30 42.25 11.58
N MET A 14 13.51 42.56 11.03
CA MET A 14 13.94 42.02 9.73
C MET A 14 14.78 40.75 9.81
N VAL A 15 15.16 40.28 11.01
CA VAL A 15 16.12 39.18 11.14
C VAL A 15 15.52 37.76 11.29
N PRO A 16 14.24 37.54 11.63
CA PRO A 16 13.79 36.15 11.80
C PRO A 16 13.11 35.51 10.58
N ALA A 17 13.11 36.15 9.41
CA ALA A 17 12.41 35.56 8.25
C ALA A 17 13.25 34.58 7.41
N PHE A 18 14.53 34.37 7.73
CA PHE A 18 15.41 33.48 6.96
C PHE A 18 15.81 32.17 7.66
N ALA A 19 15.25 31.84 8.79
CA ALA A 19 15.76 30.75 9.61
C ALA A 19 14.78 29.61 9.87
N LEU A 20 13.88 29.27 8.96
CA LEU A 20 13.07 28.04 9.09
C LEU A 20 12.43 27.64 7.73
N ALA A 21 13.22 27.54 6.70
CA ALA A 21 12.89 26.60 5.63
C ALA A 21 13.59 25.28 5.98
N GLU A 22 13.11 24.58 6.99
CA GLU A 22 13.38 23.16 7.14
C GLU A 22 12.84 22.53 5.86
N SER A 23 13.74 22.03 5.01
CA SER A 23 13.34 21.37 3.78
C SER A 23 12.43 20.23 4.20
N ALA A 24 11.19 20.20 3.70
CA ALA A 24 10.31 19.06 3.92
C ALA A 24 11.10 17.78 3.60
N PRO A 25 10.98 16.73 4.44
CA PRO A 25 11.70 15.49 4.21
C PRO A 25 11.37 14.97 2.80
N ALA A 26 12.40 14.53 2.08
CA ALA A 26 12.23 14.02 0.72
C ALA A 26 11.34 12.76 0.76
N LEU A 27 10.36 12.70 -0.12
CA LEU A 27 9.56 11.50 -0.31
C LEU A 27 10.39 10.43 -1.01
N LYS A 28 10.31 9.19 -0.53
CA LYS A 28 10.91 8.00 -1.13
C LYS A 28 9.80 7.07 -1.58
N ILE A 29 9.99 6.40 -2.70
CA ILE A 29 9.02 5.45 -3.25
C ILE A 29 9.69 4.09 -3.37
N GLY A 30 9.05 3.05 -2.85
CA GLY A 30 9.45 1.67 -3.02
C GLY A 30 8.33 0.83 -3.62
N GLN A 31 8.71 -0.14 -4.44
CA GLN A 31 7.77 -1.09 -5.03
C GLN A 31 8.40 -2.47 -5.08
N VAL A 32 7.61 -3.49 -4.78
CA VAL A 32 8.00 -4.90 -4.89
C VAL A 32 6.90 -5.72 -5.54
N LEU A 33 7.30 -6.87 -6.08
CA LEU A 33 6.41 -7.98 -6.40
C LEU A 33 6.54 -9.02 -5.28
N CYS A 34 5.42 -9.49 -4.76
CA CYS A 34 5.38 -10.51 -3.72
C CYS A 34 4.21 -11.47 -3.93
N SER A 35 4.16 -12.56 -3.18
CA SER A 35 3.10 -13.56 -3.26
C SER A 35 2.45 -13.78 -1.90
N PRO A 36 1.65 -12.83 -1.39
CA PRO A 36 1.04 -12.93 -0.07
C PRO A 36 0.11 -14.13 0.09
N ASN A 37 -0.50 -14.55 -1.02
CA ASN A 37 -1.48 -15.65 -1.07
C ASN A 37 -0.90 -16.91 -1.76
N GLY A 38 0.40 -17.13 -1.66
CA GLY A 38 1.08 -18.31 -2.18
C GLY A 38 1.27 -18.30 -3.71
N GLU A 39 1.22 -19.48 -4.33
CA GLU A 39 1.63 -19.69 -5.73
C GLU A 39 0.55 -19.33 -6.77
N GLN A 40 -0.65 -18.95 -6.34
CA GLN A 40 -1.79 -18.73 -7.26
C GLN A 40 -1.86 -17.31 -7.82
N SER A 41 -1.11 -16.39 -7.23
CA SER A 41 -1.20 -14.96 -7.54
C SER A 41 0.10 -14.25 -7.20
N PHE A 42 0.25 -13.05 -7.71
CA PHE A 42 1.29 -12.13 -7.25
C PHE A 42 0.69 -10.75 -6.99
N ALA A 43 1.21 -10.06 -5.99
CA ALA A 43 0.84 -8.69 -5.69
C ALA A 43 1.93 -7.71 -6.13
N VAL A 44 1.51 -6.54 -6.58
CA VAL A 44 2.32 -5.34 -6.72
C VAL A 44 2.04 -4.47 -5.50
N VAL A 45 3.06 -4.23 -4.70
CA VAL A 45 2.96 -3.39 -3.50
C VAL A 45 3.84 -2.17 -3.68
N THR A 46 3.24 -1.00 -3.55
CA THR A 46 3.93 0.30 -3.64
C THR A 46 3.77 1.05 -2.33
N VAL A 47 4.84 1.66 -1.84
CA VAL A 47 4.87 2.43 -0.59
C VAL A 47 5.55 3.78 -0.85
N VAL A 48 5.03 4.83 -0.21
CA VAL A 48 5.67 6.14 -0.13
C VAL A 48 6.05 6.41 1.31
N LEU A 49 7.30 6.79 1.52
CA LEU A 49 7.83 7.20 2.82
C LEU A 49 8.10 8.70 2.84
N GLU A 50 7.79 9.33 3.97
CA GLU A 50 8.32 10.62 4.37
C GLU A 50 9.30 10.40 5.53
N GLY A 51 10.60 10.56 5.26
CA GLY A 51 11.63 10.07 6.17
C GLY A 51 11.56 8.54 6.31
N ASP A 52 11.18 8.05 7.48
CA ASP A 52 11.04 6.61 7.79
C ASP A 52 9.57 6.20 8.03
N VAL A 53 8.63 7.16 7.86
CA VAL A 53 7.19 6.94 8.11
C VAL A 53 6.48 6.67 6.81
N ILE A 54 5.61 5.67 6.79
CA ILE A 54 4.74 5.34 5.66
C ILE A 54 3.62 6.38 5.57
N VAL A 55 3.58 7.13 4.46
CA VAL A 55 2.55 8.15 4.20
C VAL A 55 1.56 7.73 3.13
N ALA A 56 1.89 6.72 2.32
CA ALA A 56 0.96 6.08 1.40
C ALA A 56 1.38 4.63 1.14
N ALA A 57 0.40 3.77 0.90
CA ALA A 57 0.59 2.40 0.45
C ALA A 57 -0.48 2.03 -0.57
N TYR A 58 -0.13 1.21 -1.54
CA TYR A 58 -1.05 0.67 -2.52
C TYR A 58 -0.74 -0.80 -2.78
N ILE A 59 -1.78 -1.63 -2.76
CA ILE A 59 -1.74 -3.06 -3.04
C ILE A 59 -2.67 -3.34 -4.21
N ASP A 60 -2.19 -4.02 -5.24
CA ASP A 60 -3.01 -4.73 -6.21
C ASP A 60 -2.44 -6.13 -6.41
N GLU A 61 -3.31 -7.09 -6.63
CA GLU A 61 -2.93 -8.48 -6.79
C GLU A 61 -3.53 -9.04 -8.07
N PHE A 62 -2.73 -9.82 -8.77
CA PHE A 62 -3.04 -10.36 -10.09
C PHE A 62 -3.06 -11.88 -10.04
N GLN A 63 -4.08 -12.48 -10.66
CA GLN A 63 -4.15 -13.93 -10.84
C GLN A 63 -4.87 -14.29 -12.14
N PHE A 64 -4.74 -15.52 -12.55
CA PHE A 64 -5.58 -16.06 -13.61
C PHE A 64 -7.01 -16.26 -13.09
N MET A 65 -7.98 -15.70 -13.81
CA MET A 65 -9.42 -15.78 -13.54
C MET A 65 -10.15 -16.24 -14.80
N ALA A 66 -11.38 -16.70 -14.66
CA ALA A 66 -12.22 -17.02 -15.83
C ALA A 66 -12.28 -15.82 -16.77
N ALA A 67 -12.15 -16.06 -18.06
CA ALA A 67 -12.24 -14.98 -19.06
C ALA A 67 -13.65 -14.38 -19.12
N GLU A 68 -14.67 -15.20 -18.86
CA GLU A 68 -16.06 -14.74 -18.83
C GLU A 68 -16.31 -13.87 -17.58
N GLY A 69 -16.79 -12.66 -17.80
CA GLY A 69 -17.16 -11.73 -16.72
C GLY A 69 -16.00 -10.99 -16.07
N ASN A 70 -14.75 -11.25 -16.45
CA ASN A 70 -13.58 -10.57 -15.88
C ASN A 70 -12.82 -9.73 -16.92
N ILE A 71 -12.24 -8.64 -16.44
CA ILE A 71 -11.43 -7.70 -17.21
C ILE A 71 -9.97 -8.16 -17.13
N ALA A 72 -9.43 -8.48 -18.30
CA ALA A 72 -8.02 -8.85 -18.46
C ALA A 72 -7.09 -7.63 -18.29
N VAL A 73 -5.84 -7.88 -17.90
CA VAL A 73 -4.80 -6.86 -18.03
C VAL A 73 -4.60 -6.46 -19.51
N PRO A 74 -4.10 -5.23 -19.79
CA PRO A 74 -3.90 -4.78 -21.15
C PRO A 74 -3.05 -5.76 -21.99
N SER A 75 -3.32 -5.83 -23.27
CA SER A 75 -2.61 -6.68 -24.24
C SER A 75 -2.79 -8.20 -24.09
N SER A 76 -3.72 -8.65 -23.25
CA SER A 76 -4.01 -10.08 -23.04
C SER A 76 -4.51 -10.80 -24.30
N GLU A 77 -5.16 -10.08 -25.23
CA GLU A 77 -5.60 -10.63 -26.52
C GLU A 77 -4.46 -10.70 -27.56
N GLY A 78 -3.31 -10.09 -27.27
CA GLY A 78 -2.16 -10.04 -28.16
C GLY A 78 -1.11 -11.08 -27.83
N GLN A 79 0.13 -10.79 -28.25
CA GLN A 79 1.29 -11.65 -28.01
C GLN A 79 1.54 -11.95 -26.52
N PHE A 80 1.20 -11.01 -25.65
CA PHE A 80 1.39 -11.14 -24.19
C PHE A 80 0.53 -12.28 -23.61
N GLY A 81 -0.70 -12.46 -24.09
CA GLY A 81 -1.63 -13.48 -23.57
C GLY A 81 -1.58 -14.84 -24.28
N GLN A 82 -0.69 -15.06 -25.26
CA GLN A 82 -0.70 -16.26 -26.11
C GLN A 82 -0.55 -17.60 -25.35
N ASN A 83 0.02 -17.59 -24.14
CA ASN A 83 0.25 -18.77 -23.34
C ASN A 83 -0.55 -18.79 -22.03
N TYR A 84 -1.63 -18.02 -21.98
CA TYR A 84 -2.53 -18.08 -20.82
C TYR A 84 -3.27 -19.43 -20.79
N PRO A 85 -3.63 -19.93 -19.61
CA PRO A 85 -4.46 -21.12 -19.52
C PRO A 85 -5.77 -20.94 -20.28
N GLU A 86 -6.23 -22.02 -20.93
CA GLU A 86 -7.47 -21.98 -21.73
C GLU A 86 -8.67 -21.50 -20.90
N GLY A 87 -9.43 -20.58 -21.43
CA GLY A 87 -10.59 -19.99 -20.76
C GLY A 87 -10.28 -19.05 -19.61
N GLN A 88 -9.01 -18.67 -19.42
CA GLN A 88 -8.58 -17.76 -18.36
C GLN A 88 -7.90 -16.51 -18.91
N VAL A 89 -7.94 -15.46 -18.10
CA VAL A 89 -7.22 -14.21 -18.33
C VAL A 89 -6.46 -13.83 -17.08
N LEU A 90 -5.31 -13.18 -17.24
CA LEU A 90 -4.64 -12.54 -16.11
C LEU A 90 -5.42 -11.25 -15.77
N GLY A 91 -5.94 -11.16 -14.56
CA GLY A 91 -6.73 -10.01 -14.11
C GLY A 91 -6.26 -9.45 -12.77
N SER A 92 -6.40 -8.14 -12.60
CA SER A 92 -6.27 -7.46 -11.32
C SER A 92 -7.49 -7.78 -10.44
N LYS A 93 -7.27 -8.16 -9.21
CA LYS A 93 -8.35 -8.38 -8.23
C LYS A 93 -9.09 -7.09 -7.89
N ARG A 94 -8.39 -5.93 -7.90
CA ARG A 94 -9.05 -4.63 -7.69
C ARG A 94 -9.96 -4.26 -8.85
N VAL A 95 -9.48 -4.40 -10.09
CA VAL A 95 -10.28 -4.11 -11.28
C VAL A 95 -11.50 -5.03 -11.36
N ASN A 96 -11.34 -6.29 -10.96
CA ASN A 96 -12.39 -7.30 -10.96
C ASN A 96 -13.02 -7.48 -9.55
N ASN A 97 -13.05 -6.41 -8.73
CA ASN A 97 -13.49 -6.49 -7.35
C ASN A 97 -14.87 -7.12 -7.17
N GLU A 98 -15.83 -6.75 -8.00
CA GLU A 98 -17.21 -7.27 -7.92
C GLU A 98 -17.26 -8.77 -8.16
N THR A 99 -16.74 -9.24 -9.30
CA THR A 99 -16.77 -10.64 -9.69
C THR A 99 -15.93 -11.50 -8.79
N TYR A 100 -14.73 -11.04 -8.42
CA TYR A 100 -13.84 -11.73 -7.50
C TYR A 100 -14.44 -11.86 -6.10
N SER A 101 -14.99 -10.78 -5.56
CA SER A 101 -15.58 -10.79 -4.21
C SER A 101 -16.86 -11.62 -4.15
N ALA A 102 -17.71 -11.60 -5.20
CA ALA A 102 -18.87 -12.48 -5.28
C ALA A 102 -18.46 -13.96 -5.30
N MET A 103 -17.42 -14.32 -6.06
CA MET A 103 -16.87 -15.67 -6.06
C MET A 103 -16.35 -16.06 -4.67
N MET A 104 -15.60 -15.18 -4.00
CA MET A 104 -15.07 -15.46 -2.64
C MET A 104 -16.18 -15.55 -1.58
N THR A 105 -17.25 -14.78 -1.73
CA THR A 105 -18.44 -14.91 -0.87
C THR A 105 -19.08 -16.28 -1.05
N ALA A 106 -19.27 -16.74 -2.28
CA ALA A 106 -19.88 -18.02 -2.58
C ALA A 106 -19.00 -19.21 -2.17
N TYR A 107 -17.69 -19.11 -2.38
CA TYR A 107 -16.75 -20.21 -2.17
C TYR A 107 -16.22 -20.29 -0.73
N ALA A 108 -15.92 -19.16 -0.11
CA ALA A 108 -15.24 -19.08 1.18
C ALA A 108 -16.04 -18.32 2.26
N GLY A 109 -17.26 -17.85 1.94
CA GLY A 109 -18.08 -17.10 2.89
C GLY A 109 -17.51 -15.69 3.22
N SER A 110 -16.69 -15.13 2.33
CA SER A 110 -16.12 -13.80 2.55
C SER A 110 -17.23 -12.75 2.66
N THR A 111 -17.13 -11.87 3.65
CA THR A 111 -18.10 -10.80 3.92
C THR A 111 -17.56 -9.42 3.59
N VAL A 112 -16.26 -9.30 3.31
CA VAL A 112 -15.57 -8.06 2.95
C VAL A 112 -15.02 -8.19 1.55
N SER A 113 -15.21 -7.18 0.70
CA SER A 113 -14.71 -7.20 -0.66
C SER A 113 -13.17 -7.22 -0.69
N ILE A 114 -12.58 -7.71 -1.79
CA ILE A 114 -11.11 -7.79 -1.88
C ILE A 114 -10.50 -6.39 -1.88
N ALA A 115 -11.13 -5.41 -2.51
CA ALA A 115 -10.66 -4.02 -2.52
C ALA A 115 -10.71 -3.41 -1.11
N ASP A 116 -11.81 -3.62 -0.38
CA ASP A 116 -11.95 -3.10 0.98
C ASP A 116 -10.93 -3.74 1.94
N ASN A 117 -10.62 -5.02 1.77
CA ASN A 117 -9.54 -5.67 2.52
C ASN A 117 -8.19 -5.01 2.26
N TYR A 118 -7.83 -4.74 0.99
CA TYR A 118 -6.58 -4.05 0.67
C TYR A 118 -6.57 -2.63 1.23
N ASP A 119 -7.69 -1.91 1.15
CA ASP A 119 -7.80 -0.55 1.67
C ASP A 119 -7.67 -0.51 3.20
N ALA A 120 -8.22 -1.50 3.91
CA ALA A 120 -8.04 -1.63 5.35
C ALA A 120 -6.57 -1.88 5.73
N ILE A 121 -5.87 -2.77 5.00
CA ILE A 121 -4.44 -3.05 5.22
C ILE A 121 -3.61 -1.80 4.92
N GLN A 122 -3.89 -1.09 3.84
CA GLN A 122 -3.21 0.16 3.48
C GLN A 122 -3.41 1.24 4.54
N ALA A 123 -4.65 1.43 5.01
CA ALA A 123 -4.96 2.39 6.05
C ALA A 123 -4.24 2.07 7.38
N TYR A 124 -4.11 0.79 7.71
CA TYR A 124 -3.46 0.33 8.94
C TYR A 124 -1.98 0.72 9.04
N VAL A 125 -1.29 0.81 7.91
CA VAL A 125 0.16 1.07 7.90
C VAL A 125 0.51 2.56 7.82
N ILE A 126 -0.45 3.43 7.50
CA ILE A 126 -0.21 4.88 7.46
C ILE A 126 0.20 5.40 8.83
N GLY A 127 1.29 6.18 8.86
CA GLY A 127 1.85 6.74 10.09
C GLY A 127 2.78 5.80 10.85
N LYS A 128 2.95 4.55 10.41
CA LYS A 128 3.88 3.57 11.01
C LYS A 128 5.23 3.59 10.30
N THR A 129 6.25 3.16 11.04
CA THR A 129 7.57 2.88 10.49
C THR A 129 7.72 1.39 10.13
N VAL A 130 8.75 1.05 9.35
CA VAL A 130 9.12 -0.35 9.08
C VAL A 130 9.37 -1.10 10.38
N ALA A 131 10.07 -0.48 11.34
CA ALA A 131 10.38 -1.09 12.63
C ALA A 131 9.12 -1.41 13.46
N ASP A 132 8.11 -0.53 13.42
CA ASP A 132 6.82 -0.78 14.08
C ASP A 132 6.13 -2.00 13.49
N LEU A 133 6.06 -2.09 12.16
CA LEU A 133 5.41 -3.21 11.47
C LEU A 133 6.14 -4.54 11.68
N GLU A 134 7.48 -4.54 11.66
CA GLU A 134 8.29 -5.73 11.95
C GLU A 134 8.06 -6.21 13.39
N ALA A 135 8.04 -5.29 14.35
CA ALA A 135 7.76 -5.62 15.75
C ALA A 135 6.37 -6.20 15.93
N GLU A 136 5.35 -5.65 15.24
CA GLU A 136 3.98 -6.15 15.30
C GLU A 136 3.84 -7.54 14.68
N LEU A 137 4.47 -7.80 13.52
CA LEU A 137 4.48 -9.11 12.88
C LEU A 137 5.21 -10.16 13.73
N ALA A 138 6.27 -9.77 14.43
CA ALA A 138 7.01 -10.68 15.31
C ALA A 138 6.26 -11.00 16.61
N ALA A 139 5.40 -10.09 17.07
CA ALA A 139 4.69 -10.21 18.34
C ALA A 139 3.34 -10.92 18.25
N LYS A 140 2.76 -11.02 17.05
CA LYS A 140 1.39 -11.51 16.84
C LYS A 140 1.38 -12.75 15.94
N THR A 141 0.42 -13.64 16.19
CA THR A 141 0.08 -14.73 15.26
C THR A 141 -0.60 -14.17 14.00
N ALA A 142 -0.72 -15.00 12.96
CA ALA A 142 -1.42 -14.59 11.74
C ALA A 142 -2.88 -14.18 12.01
N GLU A 143 -3.57 -14.90 12.89
CA GLU A 143 -4.96 -14.64 13.28
C GLU A 143 -5.07 -13.31 14.04
N GLU A 144 -4.20 -13.07 15.02
CA GLU A 144 -4.12 -11.81 15.76
C GLU A 144 -3.77 -10.62 14.86
N MET A 145 -3.02 -10.83 13.77
CA MET A 145 -2.74 -9.78 12.78
C MET A 145 -3.96 -9.45 11.93
N VAL A 146 -4.77 -10.44 11.55
CA VAL A 146 -6.06 -10.18 10.88
C VAL A 146 -6.97 -9.35 11.77
N ASP A 147 -7.08 -9.72 13.04
CA ASP A 147 -7.90 -8.99 14.02
C ASP A 147 -7.38 -7.57 14.29
N ALA A 148 -6.06 -7.37 14.27
CA ALA A 148 -5.43 -6.07 14.47
C ALA A 148 -5.73 -5.09 13.33
N VAL A 149 -5.90 -5.58 12.10
CA VAL A 149 -6.22 -4.76 10.93
C VAL A 149 -7.74 -4.60 10.83
N SER A 150 -8.28 -3.60 11.51
CA SER A 150 -9.72 -3.33 11.50
C SER A 150 -10.26 -3.21 10.07
N GLY A 151 -11.24 -4.04 9.74
CA GLY A 151 -11.88 -4.08 8.41
C GLY A 151 -11.27 -5.09 7.44
N ALA A 152 -10.11 -5.67 7.71
CA ALA A 152 -9.58 -6.78 6.93
C ALA A 152 -10.04 -8.14 7.49
N THR A 153 -10.30 -9.08 6.58
CA THR A 153 -10.69 -10.46 6.92
C THR A 153 -9.81 -11.49 6.20
N LEU A 154 -8.79 -11.04 5.47
CA LEU A 154 -7.90 -11.91 4.70
C LEU A 154 -6.92 -12.64 5.62
N VAL A 155 -6.95 -13.96 5.58
CA VAL A 155 -5.97 -14.82 6.26
C VAL A 155 -4.53 -14.48 5.84
N ALA A 156 -4.34 -14.02 4.60
CA ALA A 156 -3.05 -13.61 4.05
C ALA A 156 -2.60 -12.19 4.49
N THR A 157 -3.33 -11.51 5.39
CA THR A 157 -2.97 -10.16 5.89
C THR A 157 -1.50 -10.05 6.30
N PRO A 158 -0.89 -10.98 7.05
CA PRO A 158 0.54 -10.90 7.38
C PRO A 158 1.45 -10.88 6.15
N GLY A 159 1.11 -11.61 5.09
CA GLY A 159 1.86 -11.63 3.84
C GLY A 159 1.81 -10.28 3.10
N TYR A 160 0.67 -9.60 3.12
CA TYR A 160 0.56 -8.25 2.54
C TYR A 160 1.33 -7.22 3.37
N LEU A 161 1.30 -7.31 4.70
CA LEU A 161 2.11 -6.46 5.57
C LEU A 161 3.61 -6.67 5.35
N GLN A 162 4.04 -7.93 5.17
CA GLN A 162 5.42 -8.22 4.78
C GLN A 162 5.79 -7.59 3.43
N GLY A 163 4.90 -7.66 2.44
CA GLY A 163 5.08 -6.99 1.14
C GLY A 163 5.22 -5.47 1.28
N ILE A 164 4.48 -4.83 2.19
CA ILE A 164 4.61 -3.40 2.50
C ILE A 164 5.96 -3.09 3.15
N ILE A 165 6.40 -3.91 4.10
CA ILE A 165 7.73 -3.79 4.72
C ILE A 165 8.84 -3.88 3.65
N ASP A 166 8.75 -4.86 2.77
CA ASP A 166 9.75 -5.08 1.72
C ASP A 166 9.77 -3.91 0.72
N ALA A 167 8.60 -3.39 0.33
CA ALA A 167 8.48 -2.20 -0.50
C ALA A 167 9.09 -0.96 0.19
N ALA A 168 8.80 -0.77 1.49
CA ALA A 168 9.37 0.33 2.26
C ALA A 168 10.90 0.25 2.37
N LYS A 169 11.46 -0.94 2.56
CA LYS A 169 12.92 -1.17 2.55
C LYS A 169 13.56 -0.93 1.18
N ALA A 170 12.82 -1.13 0.10
CA ALA A 170 13.29 -0.87 -1.27
C ALA A 170 13.18 0.60 -1.69
N ALA A 171 12.57 1.47 -0.87
CA ALA A 171 12.30 2.87 -1.19
C ALA A 171 13.59 3.70 -1.37
N LYS A 172 13.59 4.53 -2.43
CA LYS A 172 14.72 5.39 -2.83
C LYS A 172 14.23 6.82 -3.04
#